data_5d5399704cf3ab5291a41ae05e5a359e
#
_entry.id   5d5399704cf3ab5291a41ae05e5a359e
#
_cell.length_a   1.000
_cell.length_b   1.000
_cell.length_c   1.000
_cell.angle_alpha   90.00
_cell.angle_beta   90.00
_cell.angle_gamma   90.00
#
_symmetry.space_group_name_H-M   'P 1'
#
loop_
_entity.id
_entity.type
_entity.pdbx_description
1 polymer ?
#
loop_
_entity_poly.entity_id
_entity_poly.type
_entity_poly.pdbx_seq_one_letter_code
_entity_poly.pdbx_strand_id
1 'polypeptide(L)'
;VTTGVSAADRIQTIRTAIAPNATPESLHHPGHIFPLIARSGGIKERSGHTEGSIDLMKLAGLAPCAVLCELTNDDGTMARLPEIIKFGLEHKYPVVTINDLKEYQTAPDFLPKLVGSFSCPAAENPTTAIMEAAFRHHYMHYRYINCEVGPENLAAAIQGAKAMGWRGFNCSLPNKVEIIRYLDELGESAKIIGAVNTVVIGDDQRATGENTDGKGFVKAISEIITIQDKKIALLGAGGAARAIAVEMALAGVKEITILNRNRDKGQALADLLNSQTVATARFVLWDHPYRFSTDIDIVINATSVGLYPNVDQRLNIDTDTLLPHMVVADCIPNPVYTQLLRDAVRRGCCHVLPGMKMLVYQAVIAIKYWSGVDVDPDIMLEKLKEVVKPA
;
A
#
# COMPACT_ATOMS: atom_id res chain seq x y z
N VAL A 1 5.06 -18.55 -27.85
CA VAL A 1 5.56 -19.90 -27.54
C VAL A 1 5.20 -20.82 -28.68
N THR A 2 6.20 -21.47 -29.28
CA THR A 2 5.96 -22.35 -30.43
C THR A 2 5.67 -23.81 -30.00
N THR A 3 6.67 -24.44 -29.37
CA THR A 3 6.56 -25.86 -28.95
C THR A 3 6.55 -26.03 -27.41
N GLY A 4 6.94 -25.01 -26.67
CA GLY A 4 7.11 -25.03 -25.22
C GLY A 4 8.37 -25.78 -24.74
N VAL A 5 9.19 -26.32 -25.64
CA VAL A 5 10.34 -27.19 -25.33
C VAL A 5 11.66 -26.44 -25.34
N SER A 6 11.83 -25.49 -26.28
CA SER A 6 13.08 -24.72 -26.41
C SER A 6 13.39 -23.93 -25.17
N ALA A 7 14.67 -23.59 -24.94
CA ALA A 7 15.08 -22.70 -23.84
C ALA A 7 14.33 -21.35 -23.89
N ALA A 8 14.14 -20.78 -25.06
CA ALA A 8 13.37 -19.56 -25.26
C ALA A 8 11.90 -19.71 -24.83
N ASP A 9 11.24 -20.79 -25.21
CA ASP A 9 9.86 -21.07 -24.83
C ASP A 9 9.72 -21.27 -23.31
N ARG A 10 10.67 -21.99 -22.69
CA ARG A 10 10.68 -22.20 -21.23
C ARG A 10 10.87 -20.90 -20.48
N ILE A 11 11.80 -20.03 -20.93
CA ILE A 11 12.01 -18.70 -20.34
C ILE A 11 10.73 -17.86 -20.47
N GLN A 12 10.07 -17.89 -21.65
CA GLN A 12 8.83 -17.16 -21.84
C GLN A 12 7.72 -17.67 -20.90
N THR A 13 7.58 -18.98 -20.74
CA THR A 13 6.62 -19.58 -19.81
C THR A 13 6.88 -19.14 -18.36
N ILE A 14 8.14 -19.18 -17.90
CA ILE A 14 8.52 -18.75 -16.56
C ILE A 14 8.18 -17.26 -16.37
N ARG A 15 8.61 -16.39 -17.29
CA ARG A 15 8.34 -14.95 -17.20
C ARG A 15 6.86 -14.63 -17.16
N THR A 16 6.06 -15.35 -17.95
CA THR A 16 4.60 -15.20 -17.96
C THR A 16 3.99 -15.64 -16.62
N ALA A 17 4.45 -16.78 -16.07
CA ALA A 17 3.92 -17.32 -14.82
C ALA A 17 4.18 -16.42 -13.61
N ILE A 18 5.32 -15.70 -13.58
CA ILE A 18 5.69 -14.81 -12.46
C ILE A 18 5.27 -13.35 -12.67
N ALA A 19 4.63 -13.03 -13.79
CA ALA A 19 4.17 -11.66 -14.05
C ALA A 19 3.06 -11.26 -13.07
N PRO A 20 3.06 -10.02 -12.55
CA PRO A 20 2.06 -9.59 -11.56
C PRO A 20 0.61 -9.68 -12.03
N ASN A 21 0.40 -9.67 -13.34
CA ASN A 21 -0.92 -9.77 -13.99
C ASN A 21 -1.15 -11.14 -14.66
N ALA A 22 -0.41 -12.18 -14.28
CA ALA A 22 -0.60 -13.52 -14.81
C ALA A 22 -1.99 -14.07 -14.45
N THR A 23 -2.65 -14.69 -15.43
CA THR A 23 -3.92 -15.39 -15.24
C THR A 23 -3.78 -16.83 -15.75
N PRO A 24 -4.66 -17.75 -15.37
CA PRO A 24 -4.62 -19.11 -15.89
C PRO A 24 -4.64 -19.18 -17.43
N GLU A 25 -5.31 -18.24 -18.08
CA GLU A 25 -5.42 -18.13 -19.54
C GLU A 25 -4.12 -17.63 -20.20
N SER A 26 -3.21 -17.06 -19.42
CA SER A 26 -1.89 -16.61 -19.91
C SER A 26 -0.94 -17.76 -20.23
N LEU A 27 -1.27 -18.98 -19.79
CA LEU A 27 -0.45 -20.17 -19.93
C LEU A 27 -1.22 -21.28 -20.62
N HIS A 28 -0.51 -22.06 -21.46
CA HIS A 28 -1.04 -23.26 -22.03
C HIS A 28 -0.63 -24.49 -21.23
N HIS A 29 -1.56 -25.44 -21.07
CA HIS A 29 -1.29 -26.72 -20.43
C HIS A 29 -1.95 -27.86 -21.23
N PRO A 30 -1.30 -29.06 -21.23
CA PRO A 30 -0.07 -29.41 -20.51
C PRO A 30 1.17 -28.67 -21.04
N GLY A 31 2.21 -28.51 -20.21
CA GLY A 31 3.43 -27.76 -20.53
C GLY A 31 4.72 -28.48 -20.08
N HIS A 32 5.87 -27.87 -20.34
CA HIS A 32 7.20 -28.43 -20.03
C HIS A 32 7.88 -27.74 -18.82
N ILE A 33 7.18 -26.83 -18.16
CA ILE A 33 7.58 -26.24 -16.89
C ILE A 33 6.60 -26.70 -15.83
N PHE A 34 7.12 -27.32 -14.77
CA PHE A 34 6.30 -27.88 -13.69
C PHE A 34 6.29 -26.88 -12.51
N PRO A 35 5.15 -26.23 -12.23
CA PRO A 35 5.05 -25.37 -11.06
C PRO A 35 5.01 -26.23 -9.80
N LEU A 36 5.84 -25.86 -8.81
CA LEU A 36 5.87 -26.45 -7.48
C LEU A 36 5.43 -25.40 -6.47
N ILE A 37 4.57 -25.78 -5.54
CA ILE A 37 4.10 -24.91 -4.46
C ILE A 37 4.85 -25.28 -3.18
N ALA A 38 5.63 -24.34 -2.65
CA ALA A 38 6.29 -24.51 -1.38
C ALA A 38 5.27 -24.51 -0.23
N ARG A 39 5.58 -25.24 0.84
CA ARG A 39 4.79 -25.17 2.08
C ARG A 39 4.90 -23.76 2.70
N SER A 40 3.81 -23.27 3.27
CA SER A 40 3.71 -21.92 3.82
C SER A 40 4.72 -21.65 4.94
N GLY A 41 5.02 -22.66 5.77
CA GLY A 41 6.03 -22.61 6.84
C GLY A 41 7.48 -22.72 6.36
N GLY A 42 7.72 -22.82 5.03
CA GLY A 42 9.07 -22.89 4.45
C GLY A 42 9.85 -24.11 4.91
N ILE A 43 11.17 -23.98 5.00
CA ILE A 43 12.05 -25.08 5.41
C ILE A 43 11.83 -25.54 6.86
N LYS A 44 11.16 -24.76 7.68
CA LYS A 44 10.77 -25.16 9.04
C LYS A 44 9.66 -26.21 9.01
N GLU A 45 8.78 -26.16 8.05
CA GLU A 45 7.69 -27.12 7.85
C GLU A 45 8.15 -28.33 7.02
N ARG A 46 8.86 -28.08 5.94
CA ARG A 46 9.39 -29.12 5.06
C ARG A 46 10.80 -28.79 4.59
N SER A 47 11.77 -29.62 4.94
CA SER A 47 13.19 -29.43 4.62
C SER A 47 13.50 -29.81 3.17
N GLY A 48 12.78 -29.22 2.20
CA GLY A 48 12.94 -29.48 0.77
C GLY A 48 13.60 -28.34 0.02
N HIS A 49 14.16 -28.63 -1.16
CA HIS A 49 14.77 -27.61 -2.02
C HIS A 49 13.73 -26.59 -2.54
N THR A 50 12.47 -27.00 -2.71
CA THR A 50 11.36 -26.11 -3.06
C THR A 50 11.15 -25.01 -2.00
N GLU A 51 11.07 -25.42 -0.73
CA GLU A 51 10.94 -24.50 0.39
C GLU A 51 12.21 -23.66 0.57
N GLY A 52 13.39 -24.31 0.46
CA GLY A 52 14.68 -23.61 0.61
C GLY A 52 14.89 -22.54 -0.46
N SER A 53 14.51 -22.77 -1.70
CA SER A 53 14.63 -21.76 -2.75
C SER A 53 13.71 -20.57 -2.51
N ILE A 54 12.48 -20.80 -2.06
CA ILE A 54 11.54 -19.72 -1.73
C ILE A 54 12.03 -18.93 -0.50
N ASP A 55 12.54 -19.62 0.53
CA ASP A 55 13.09 -18.95 1.71
C ASP A 55 14.34 -18.12 1.38
N LEU A 56 15.22 -18.60 0.48
CA LEU A 56 16.35 -17.81 -0.01
C LEU A 56 15.89 -16.54 -0.73
N MET A 57 14.86 -16.62 -1.59
CA MET A 57 14.32 -15.45 -2.27
C MET A 57 13.78 -14.43 -1.27
N LYS A 58 13.02 -14.89 -0.26
CA LYS A 58 12.50 -14.02 0.81
C LYS A 58 13.64 -13.36 1.62
N LEU A 59 14.67 -14.11 1.99
CA LEU A 59 15.84 -13.58 2.71
C LEU A 59 16.62 -12.56 1.89
N ALA A 60 16.63 -12.72 0.56
CA ALA A 60 17.25 -11.77 -0.36
C ALA A 60 16.36 -10.53 -0.64
N GLY A 61 15.15 -10.45 -0.08
CA GLY A 61 14.19 -9.37 -0.35
C GLY A 61 13.61 -9.39 -1.77
N LEU A 62 13.61 -10.56 -2.41
CA LEU A 62 13.11 -10.76 -3.77
C LEU A 62 11.71 -11.40 -3.75
N ALA A 63 11.02 -11.35 -4.89
CA ALA A 63 9.75 -12.05 -5.06
C ALA A 63 9.89 -13.54 -4.74
N PRO A 64 8.92 -14.17 -4.02
CA PRO A 64 9.00 -15.56 -3.56
C PRO A 64 8.77 -16.56 -4.70
N CYS A 65 9.58 -16.49 -5.75
CA CYS A 65 9.57 -17.39 -6.88
C CYS A 65 11.00 -17.72 -7.30
N ALA A 66 11.25 -18.95 -7.67
CA ALA A 66 12.57 -19.45 -8.06
C ALA A 66 12.46 -20.51 -9.15
N VAL A 67 13.52 -20.69 -9.92
CA VAL A 67 13.66 -21.82 -10.86
C VAL A 67 14.57 -22.85 -10.24
N LEU A 68 14.12 -24.09 -10.20
CA LEU A 68 14.89 -25.24 -9.75
C LEU A 68 15.39 -26.04 -10.96
N CYS A 69 16.65 -26.47 -10.89
CA CYS A 69 17.25 -27.35 -11.87
C CYS A 69 18.23 -28.26 -11.15
N GLU A 70 18.03 -29.57 -11.30
CA GLU A 70 18.92 -30.56 -10.72
C GLU A 70 20.23 -30.63 -11.48
N LEU A 71 21.36 -30.75 -10.76
CA LEU A 71 22.68 -30.96 -11.34
C LEU A 71 22.94 -32.44 -11.55
N THR A 72 23.28 -32.81 -12.77
CA THR A 72 23.63 -34.17 -13.16
C THR A 72 25.11 -34.26 -13.55
N ASN A 73 25.70 -35.41 -13.33
CA ASN A 73 27.03 -35.75 -13.81
C ASN A 73 26.95 -36.09 -15.33
N ASP A 74 28.11 -36.12 -16.00
CA ASP A 74 28.18 -36.41 -17.44
C ASP A 74 27.70 -37.83 -17.80
N ASP A 75 27.74 -38.77 -16.85
CA ASP A 75 27.25 -40.13 -16.98
C ASP A 75 25.71 -40.23 -16.79
N GLY A 76 25.02 -39.11 -16.53
CA GLY A 76 23.59 -39.04 -16.29
C GLY A 76 23.14 -39.31 -14.85
N THR A 77 24.07 -39.61 -13.93
CA THR A 77 23.74 -39.78 -12.51
C THR A 77 23.52 -38.39 -11.84
N MET A 78 22.76 -38.37 -10.74
CA MET A 78 22.55 -37.14 -9.97
C MET A 78 23.81 -36.78 -9.22
N ALA A 79 24.30 -35.56 -9.38
CA ALA A 79 25.43 -35.02 -8.62
C ALA A 79 25.10 -34.98 -7.12
N ARG A 80 26.07 -35.34 -6.32
CA ARG A 80 26.01 -35.31 -4.86
C ARG A 80 26.87 -34.17 -4.31
N LEU A 81 26.83 -33.94 -3.02
CA LEU A 81 27.45 -32.78 -2.40
C LEU A 81 28.94 -32.55 -2.81
N PRO A 82 29.81 -33.58 -2.90
CA PRO A 82 31.19 -33.38 -3.35
C PRO A 82 31.29 -32.82 -4.78
N GLU A 83 30.50 -33.36 -5.70
CA GLU A 83 30.44 -32.94 -7.11
C GLU A 83 29.87 -31.54 -7.22
N ILE A 84 28.80 -31.22 -6.43
CA ILE A 84 28.19 -29.90 -6.36
C ILE A 84 29.18 -28.86 -5.86
N ILE A 85 29.95 -29.16 -4.82
CA ILE A 85 30.99 -28.25 -4.28
C ILE A 85 32.06 -28.00 -5.37
N LYS A 86 32.51 -29.05 -6.06
CA LYS A 86 33.49 -28.91 -7.15
C LYS A 86 32.97 -28.00 -8.25
N PHE A 87 31.74 -28.26 -8.71
CA PHE A 87 31.07 -27.46 -9.73
C PHE A 87 30.91 -25.99 -9.28
N GLY A 88 30.51 -25.77 -8.02
CA GLY A 88 30.37 -24.43 -7.44
C GLY A 88 31.70 -23.66 -7.43
N LEU A 89 32.80 -24.31 -7.09
CA LEU A 89 34.15 -23.73 -7.11
C LEU A 89 34.61 -23.37 -8.54
N GLU A 90 34.44 -24.31 -9.47
CA GLU A 90 34.82 -24.13 -10.88
C GLU A 90 34.05 -22.98 -11.55
N HIS A 91 32.76 -22.86 -11.25
CA HIS A 91 31.88 -21.86 -11.86
C HIS A 91 31.68 -20.60 -10.99
N LYS A 92 32.32 -20.53 -9.83
CA LYS A 92 32.18 -19.44 -8.85
C LYS A 92 30.73 -19.22 -8.37
N TYR A 93 30.00 -20.31 -8.21
CA TYR A 93 28.67 -20.28 -7.61
C TYR A 93 28.75 -20.57 -6.10
N PRO A 94 28.00 -19.84 -5.27
CA PRO A 94 27.88 -20.19 -3.86
C PRO A 94 27.13 -21.52 -3.71
N VAL A 95 27.61 -22.36 -2.78
CA VAL A 95 26.93 -23.60 -2.42
C VAL A 95 26.40 -23.46 -1.00
N VAL A 96 25.10 -23.70 -0.84
CA VAL A 96 24.39 -23.57 0.43
C VAL A 96 23.58 -24.85 0.64
N THR A 97 23.64 -25.44 1.82
CA THR A 97 22.80 -26.58 2.18
C THR A 97 21.48 -26.11 2.83
N ILE A 98 20.47 -26.98 2.83
CA ILE A 98 19.23 -26.73 3.59
C ILE A 98 19.51 -26.58 5.09
N ASN A 99 20.57 -27.27 5.59
CA ASN A 99 20.97 -27.16 6.98
C ASN A 99 21.57 -25.78 7.31
N ASP A 100 22.44 -25.25 6.44
CA ASP A 100 23.00 -23.90 6.59
C ASP A 100 21.89 -22.86 6.63
N LEU A 101 20.88 -23.03 5.75
CA LEU A 101 19.74 -22.14 5.69
C LEU A 101 18.87 -22.23 6.95
N LYS A 102 18.70 -23.43 7.52
CA LYS A 102 18.02 -23.62 8.80
C LYS A 102 18.79 -22.95 9.95
N GLU A 103 20.10 -23.17 10.00
CA GLU A 103 20.94 -22.56 11.03
C GLU A 103 20.90 -21.04 10.93
N TYR A 104 20.95 -20.49 9.72
CA TYR A 104 20.81 -19.05 9.49
C TYR A 104 19.45 -18.51 9.96
N GLN A 105 18.34 -19.21 9.66
CA GLN A 105 17.00 -18.82 10.09
C GLN A 105 16.74 -19.04 11.59
N THR A 106 17.52 -19.90 12.25
CA THR A 106 17.41 -20.15 13.69
C THR A 106 18.40 -19.34 14.50
N ALA A 107 19.36 -18.64 13.86
CA ALA A 107 20.20 -17.68 14.56
C ALA A 107 19.31 -16.64 15.24
N PRO A 108 19.38 -16.49 16.56
CA PRO A 108 18.50 -15.59 17.28
C PRO A 108 18.87 -14.15 16.95
N ASP A 109 18.12 -13.54 16.05
CA ASP A 109 18.13 -12.09 15.87
C ASP A 109 17.08 -11.50 16.83
N PHE A 110 17.54 -11.00 17.97
CA PHE A 110 16.69 -10.40 18.99
C PHE A 110 16.40 -8.90 18.73
N LEU A 111 16.96 -8.32 17.67
CA LEU A 111 16.82 -6.91 17.37
C LEU A 111 15.92 -6.67 16.15
N PRO A 112 14.57 -6.63 16.32
CA PRO A 112 13.68 -6.31 15.21
C PRO A 112 13.90 -4.88 14.74
N LYS A 113 13.69 -4.63 13.46
CA LYS A 113 13.59 -3.28 12.92
C LYS A 113 12.33 -2.61 13.45
N LEU A 114 12.48 -1.40 13.99
CA LEU A 114 11.39 -0.69 14.62
C LEU A 114 10.76 0.31 13.65
N VAL A 115 9.44 0.30 13.63
CA VAL A 115 8.57 1.31 13.02
C VAL A 115 7.39 1.56 13.95
N GLY A 116 6.59 2.58 13.70
CA GLY A 116 5.46 2.83 14.60
C GLY A 116 4.60 4.01 14.17
N SER A 117 3.90 4.61 15.13
CA SER A 117 3.14 5.84 14.89
C SER A 117 3.25 6.82 16.06
N PHE A 118 3.23 8.11 15.73
CA PHE A 118 3.18 9.24 16.66
C PHE A 118 1.87 10.00 16.48
N SER A 119 0.97 9.89 17.44
CA SER A 119 -0.36 10.53 17.45
C SER A 119 -0.85 10.79 18.86
N CYS A 120 -1.83 11.65 18.98
CA CYS A 120 -2.52 11.90 20.26
C CYS A 120 -4.01 12.22 19.99
N PRO A 121 -4.94 11.31 20.37
CA PRO A 121 -4.73 10.02 21.01
C PRO A 121 -4.14 8.95 20.08
N ALA A 122 -3.46 7.95 20.64
CA ALA A 122 -2.90 6.80 19.89
C ALA A 122 -3.68 5.50 20.12
N ALA A 123 -4.44 5.39 21.21
CA ALA A 123 -5.04 4.15 21.66
C ALA A 123 -6.04 3.50 20.67
N GLU A 124 -6.70 4.31 19.85
CA GLU A 124 -7.74 3.84 18.92
C GLU A 124 -7.21 3.54 17.50
N ASN A 125 -5.89 3.61 17.31
CA ASN A 125 -5.29 3.43 15.98
C ASN A 125 -5.19 1.94 15.58
N PRO A 126 -5.98 1.45 14.61
CA PRO A 126 -5.98 0.05 14.20
C PRO A 126 -4.74 -0.32 13.36
N THR A 127 -3.92 0.64 12.99
CA THR A 127 -2.76 0.45 12.08
C THR A 127 -1.78 -0.59 12.62
N THR A 128 -1.56 -0.64 13.93
CA THR A 128 -0.69 -1.68 14.54
C THR A 128 -1.12 -3.08 14.16
N ALA A 129 -2.42 -3.38 14.21
CA ALA A 129 -2.92 -4.72 13.93
C ALA A 129 -2.66 -5.14 12.47
N ILE A 130 -2.88 -4.23 11.51
CA ILE A 130 -2.68 -4.52 10.09
C ILE A 130 -1.19 -4.59 9.71
N MET A 131 -0.35 -3.74 10.29
CA MET A 131 1.10 -3.77 10.08
C MET A 131 1.72 -5.06 10.61
N GLU A 132 1.40 -5.43 11.85
CA GLU A 132 1.89 -6.66 12.46
C GLU A 132 1.39 -7.93 11.73
N ALA A 133 0.18 -7.89 11.14
CA ALA A 133 -0.32 -8.98 10.29
C ALA A 133 0.50 -9.11 9.02
N ALA A 134 0.80 -7.99 8.34
CA ALA A 134 1.65 -7.98 7.16
C ALA A 134 3.07 -8.47 7.48
N PHE A 135 3.69 -7.98 8.56
CA PHE A 135 5.03 -8.39 8.96
C PHE A 135 5.11 -9.91 9.23
N ARG A 136 4.13 -10.48 9.94
CA ARG A 136 4.07 -11.92 10.18
C ARG A 136 3.89 -12.72 8.89
N HIS A 137 2.98 -12.31 8.03
CA HIS A 137 2.69 -13.01 6.77
C HIS A 137 3.91 -13.05 5.85
N HIS A 138 4.64 -11.95 5.76
CA HIS A 138 5.82 -11.80 4.91
C HIS A 138 7.14 -12.15 5.63
N TYR A 139 7.09 -12.75 6.82
CA TYR A 139 8.28 -13.15 7.62
C TYR A 139 9.26 -12.00 7.84
N MET A 140 8.75 -10.77 7.96
CA MET A 140 9.56 -9.57 8.21
C MET A 140 9.91 -9.47 9.70
N HIS A 141 11.17 -9.31 10.02
CA HIS A 141 11.62 -9.08 11.40
C HIS A 141 11.46 -7.60 11.77
N TYR A 142 10.21 -7.14 11.84
CA TYR A 142 9.78 -5.79 12.17
C TYR A 142 8.83 -5.78 13.36
N ARG A 143 8.77 -4.63 14.06
CA ARG A 143 7.75 -4.35 15.07
C ARG A 143 7.14 -2.98 14.83
N TYR A 144 5.83 -2.89 14.98
CA TYR A 144 5.09 -1.64 14.89
C TYR A 144 4.61 -1.20 16.27
N ILE A 145 5.02 -0.01 16.73
CA ILE A 145 4.75 0.49 18.07
C ILE A 145 3.90 1.75 17.97
N ASN A 146 2.69 1.76 18.56
CA ASN A 146 1.92 2.97 18.76
C ASN A 146 2.51 3.76 19.93
N CYS A 147 2.79 5.04 19.70
CA CYS A 147 3.28 5.96 20.71
C CYS A 147 2.32 7.15 20.85
N GLU A 148 1.88 7.40 22.06
CA GLU A 148 1.14 8.63 22.40
C GLU A 148 2.13 9.79 22.43
N VAL A 149 2.12 10.62 21.39
CA VAL A 149 3.03 11.75 21.21
C VAL A 149 2.22 12.97 20.78
N GLY A 150 2.14 13.96 21.66
CA GLY A 150 1.59 15.28 21.36
C GLY A 150 2.64 16.22 20.73
N PRO A 151 2.22 17.39 20.22
CA PRO A 151 3.11 18.35 19.57
C PRO A 151 4.29 18.79 20.44
N GLU A 152 4.06 18.88 21.75
CA GLU A 152 5.06 19.33 22.74
C GLU A 152 6.24 18.35 22.88
N ASN A 153 6.02 17.08 22.62
CA ASN A 153 7.02 16.02 22.72
C ASN A 153 7.54 15.54 21.36
N LEU A 154 7.02 16.09 20.27
CA LEU A 154 7.28 15.57 18.91
C LEU A 154 8.77 15.62 18.53
N ALA A 155 9.46 16.72 18.84
CA ALA A 155 10.88 16.87 18.58
C ALA A 155 11.72 15.80 19.29
N ALA A 156 11.44 15.58 20.60
CA ALA A 156 12.15 14.59 21.40
C ALA A 156 11.86 13.16 20.91
N ALA A 157 10.61 12.87 20.52
CA ALA A 157 10.22 11.56 19.99
C ALA A 157 10.93 11.23 18.67
N ILE A 158 11.09 12.22 17.78
CA ILE A 158 11.83 12.04 16.52
C ILE A 158 13.31 11.75 16.79
N GLN A 159 13.94 12.51 17.68
CA GLN A 159 15.33 12.28 18.06
C GLN A 159 15.51 10.90 18.73
N GLY A 160 14.58 10.51 19.59
CA GLY A 160 14.55 9.18 20.19
C GLY A 160 14.41 8.06 19.16
N ALA A 161 13.52 8.21 18.18
CA ALA A 161 13.36 7.24 17.10
C ALA A 161 14.66 7.09 16.28
N LYS A 162 15.30 8.21 15.90
CA LYS A 162 16.62 8.20 15.24
C LYS A 162 17.67 7.49 16.11
N ALA A 163 17.78 7.85 17.37
CA ALA A 163 18.78 7.27 18.32
C ALA A 163 18.55 5.76 18.55
N MET A 164 17.32 5.28 18.54
CA MET A 164 16.96 3.86 18.66
C MET A 164 17.04 3.08 17.35
N GLY A 165 17.43 3.72 16.24
CA GLY A 165 17.58 3.06 14.93
C GLY A 165 16.25 2.67 14.28
N TRP A 166 15.18 3.41 14.53
CA TRP A 166 13.91 3.19 13.83
C TRP A 166 14.06 3.39 12.32
N ARG A 167 13.31 2.62 11.54
CA ARG A 167 13.25 2.77 10.07
C ARG A 167 12.28 3.86 9.64
N GLY A 168 11.41 4.30 10.53
CA GLY A 168 10.45 5.34 10.28
C GLY A 168 9.20 5.17 11.14
N PHE A 169 8.22 6.02 10.89
CA PHE A 169 6.96 5.99 11.62
C PHE A 169 5.85 6.70 10.85
N ASN A 170 4.60 6.35 11.14
CA ASN A 170 3.46 7.14 10.71
C ASN A 170 3.26 8.32 11.65
N CYS A 171 2.73 9.40 11.11
CA CYS A 171 2.36 10.58 11.85
C CYS A 171 0.86 10.85 11.63
N SER A 172 0.09 10.93 12.72
CA SER A 172 -1.33 11.25 12.65
C SER A 172 -1.64 12.57 13.36
N LEU A 173 -2.91 12.88 13.50
CA LEU A 173 -3.35 14.09 14.21
C LEU A 173 -2.80 14.10 15.64
N PRO A 174 -2.41 15.27 16.16
CA PRO A 174 -2.40 16.58 15.51
C PRO A 174 -1.10 16.88 14.73
N ASN A 175 -0.17 15.94 14.62
CA ASN A 175 1.24 16.15 14.31
C ASN A 175 1.56 16.30 12.82
N LYS A 176 0.65 15.96 11.90
CA LYS A 176 0.91 15.86 10.44
C LYS A 176 1.52 17.12 9.78
N VAL A 177 1.23 18.30 10.31
CA VAL A 177 1.75 19.58 9.80
C VAL A 177 2.99 20.00 10.59
N GLU A 178 2.93 19.88 11.91
CA GLU A 178 4.02 20.33 12.79
C GLU A 178 5.32 19.56 12.56
N ILE A 179 5.21 18.26 12.25
CA ILE A 179 6.37 17.40 12.03
C ILE A 179 7.31 17.87 10.92
N ILE A 180 6.80 18.59 9.92
CA ILE A 180 7.58 19.10 8.78
C ILE A 180 8.80 19.89 9.22
N ARG A 181 8.71 20.61 10.35
CA ARG A 181 9.81 21.44 10.90
C ARG A 181 11.01 20.63 11.38
N TYR A 182 10.83 19.33 11.60
CA TYR A 182 11.83 18.44 12.18
C TYR A 182 12.39 17.43 11.19
N LEU A 183 12.01 17.55 9.91
CA LEU A 183 12.42 16.63 8.86
C LEU A 183 13.52 17.23 8.00
N ASP A 184 14.41 16.39 7.50
CA ASP A 184 15.53 16.80 6.65
C ASP A 184 15.08 17.04 5.21
N GLU A 185 14.06 16.25 4.73
CA GLU A 185 13.53 16.33 3.37
C GLU A 185 12.03 16.03 3.34
N LEU A 186 11.39 16.45 2.25
CA LEU A 186 9.99 16.12 1.96
C LEU A 186 9.89 15.51 0.56
N GLY A 187 9.08 14.48 0.42
CA GLY A 187 8.66 13.98 -0.88
C GLY A 187 7.86 15.02 -1.68
N GLU A 188 7.80 14.86 -2.99
CA GLU A 188 7.20 15.84 -3.91
C GLU A 188 5.75 16.16 -3.53
N SER A 189 4.90 15.16 -3.41
CA SER A 189 3.49 15.37 -3.07
C SER A 189 3.32 15.88 -1.63
N ALA A 190 4.16 15.44 -0.68
CA ALA A 190 4.11 15.94 0.70
C ALA A 190 4.40 17.43 0.78
N LYS A 191 5.30 17.97 -0.07
CA LYS A 191 5.57 19.43 -0.20
C LYS A 191 4.31 20.18 -0.65
N ILE A 192 3.64 19.69 -1.69
CA ILE A 192 2.42 20.31 -2.23
C ILE A 192 1.27 20.21 -1.22
N ILE A 193 1.08 19.04 -0.61
CA ILE A 193 0.04 18.80 0.40
C ILE A 193 0.28 19.66 1.64
N GLY A 194 1.54 19.88 2.04
CA GLY A 194 1.90 20.58 3.27
C GLY A 194 1.56 19.77 4.53
N ALA A 195 1.54 18.45 4.45
CA ALA A 195 1.32 17.54 5.56
C ALA A 195 2.02 16.20 5.30
N VAL A 196 2.57 15.62 6.37
CA VAL A 196 3.28 14.34 6.37
C VAL A 196 2.51 13.35 7.24
N ASN A 197 2.24 12.16 6.75
CA ASN A 197 1.67 11.06 7.53
C ASN A 197 2.64 9.86 7.67
N THR A 198 3.76 9.87 6.95
CA THR A 198 4.77 8.82 6.98
C THR A 198 6.15 9.43 6.95
N VAL A 199 7.01 9.02 7.87
CA VAL A 199 8.43 9.43 7.92
C VAL A 199 9.29 8.21 7.64
N VAL A 200 10.27 8.38 6.79
CA VAL A 200 11.30 7.38 6.48
C VAL A 200 12.63 7.85 7.07
N ILE A 201 13.27 7.02 7.86
CA ILE A 201 14.60 7.29 8.42
C ILE A 201 15.61 6.41 7.66
N GLY A 202 16.50 7.07 6.92
CA GLY A 202 17.56 6.40 6.17
C GLY A 202 18.68 5.85 7.06
N ASP A 203 19.56 5.06 6.46
CA ASP A 203 20.76 4.55 7.16
C ASP A 203 21.71 5.69 7.55
N ASP A 204 21.66 6.81 6.86
CA ASP A 204 22.37 8.07 7.16
C ASP A 204 21.70 8.92 8.25
N GLN A 205 20.65 8.41 8.90
CA GLN A 205 19.82 9.08 9.91
C GLN A 205 19.04 10.30 9.40
N ARG A 206 18.99 10.54 8.08
CA ARG A 206 18.12 11.58 7.52
C ARG A 206 16.68 11.12 7.53
N ALA A 207 15.78 12.04 7.88
CA ALA A 207 14.35 11.79 7.95
C ALA A 207 13.63 12.47 6.78
N THR A 208 13.01 11.67 5.91
CA THR A 208 12.20 12.15 4.78
C THR A 208 10.72 11.99 5.10
N GLY A 209 9.97 13.08 4.93
CA GLY A 209 8.51 13.08 5.12
C GLY A 209 7.75 12.80 3.84
N GLU A 210 6.82 11.88 3.90
CA GLU A 210 5.95 11.47 2.81
C GLU A 210 4.47 11.62 3.19
N ASN A 211 3.60 11.70 2.16
CA ASN A 211 2.18 11.58 2.37
C ASN A 211 1.65 10.34 1.63
N THR A 212 1.32 9.30 2.38
CA THR A 212 0.80 8.05 1.81
C THR A 212 -0.72 7.98 1.81
N ASP A 213 -1.45 8.93 2.42
CA ASP A 213 -2.92 8.94 2.45
C ASP A 213 -3.48 9.10 1.04
N GLY A 214 -3.07 10.14 0.32
CA GLY A 214 -3.51 10.37 -1.05
C GLY A 214 -3.01 9.29 -2.01
N LYS A 215 -1.75 8.86 -1.89
CA LYS A 215 -1.19 7.75 -2.68
C LYS A 215 -1.97 6.45 -2.48
N GLY A 216 -2.36 6.14 -1.24
CA GLY A 216 -3.19 4.99 -0.90
C GLY A 216 -4.57 5.07 -1.55
N PHE A 217 -5.20 6.24 -1.56
CA PHE A 217 -6.47 6.46 -2.25
C PHE A 217 -6.32 6.25 -3.76
N VAL A 218 -5.33 6.88 -4.40
CA VAL A 218 -5.04 6.71 -5.84
C VAL A 218 -4.80 5.24 -6.19
N LYS A 219 -4.03 4.52 -5.37
CA LYS A 219 -3.80 3.09 -5.58
C LYS A 219 -5.09 2.29 -5.52
N ALA A 220 -5.95 2.56 -4.52
CA ALA A 220 -7.23 1.86 -4.35
C ALA A 220 -8.21 2.12 -5.50
N ILE A 221 -8.33 3.37 -5.95
CA ILE A 221 -9.28 3.70 -7.02
C ILE A 221 -8.78 3.26 -8.40
N SER A 222 -7.47 3.18 -8.61
CA SER A 222 -6.86 2.70 -9.86
C SER A 222 -7.14 1.23 -10.15
N GLU A 223 -7.56 0.44 -9.15
CA GLU A 223 -8.04 -0.93 -9.36
C GLU A 223 -9.42 -0.99 -10.03
N ILE A 224 -10.16 0.12 -9.99
CA ILE A 224 -11.55 0.21 -10.43
C ILE A 224 -11.68 0.98 -11.75
N ILE A 225 -10.93 2.07 -11.89
CA ILE A 225 -11.02 2.96 -13.04
C ILE A 225 -9.67 3.58 -13.39
N THR A 226 -9.43 3.79 -14.68
CA THR A 226 -8.30 4.62 -15.13
C THR A 226 -8.56 6.07 -14.77
N ILE A 227 -7.62 6.70 -14.04
CA ILE A 227 -7.77 8.05 -13.50
C ILE A 227 -7.51 9.12 -14.54
N GLN A 228 -6.62 8.84 -15.50
CA GLN A 228 -6.22 9.78 -16.54
C GLN A 228 -7.43 10.43 -17.24
N ASP A 229 -7.39 11.74 -17.39
CA ASP A 229 -8.41 12.57 -18.05
C ASP A 229 -9.80 12.57 -17.41
N LYS A 230 -9.97 12.02 -16.21
CA LYS A 230 -11.25 11.98 -15.50
C LYS A 230 -11.61 13.31 -14.87
N LYS A 231 -12.94 13.53 -14.71
CA LYS A 231 -13.51 14.65 -13.96
C LYS A 231 -14.05 14.17 -12.64
N ILE A 232 -13.65 14.82 -11.57
CA ILE A 232 -14.05 14.42 -10.22
C ILE A 232 -14.80 15.52 -9.47
N ALA A 233 -15.75 15.11 -8.63
CA ALA A 233 -16.36 15.93 -7.60
C ALA A 233 -15.82 15.50 -6.23
N LEU A 234 -15.09 16.40 -5.56
CA LEU A 234 -14.50 16.17 -4.26
C LEU A 234 -15.29 16.89 -3.18
N LEU A 235 -15.87 16.13 -2.27
CA LEU A 235 -16.66 16.63 -1.14
C LEU A 235 -15.75 16.85 0.06
N GLY A 236 -15.49 18.10 0.41
CA GLY A 236 -14.59 18.51 1.50
C GLY A 236 -13.33 19.21 1.02
N ALA A 237 -12.69 19.96 1.93
CA ALA A 237 -11.39 20.63 1.75
C ALA A 237 -10.55 20.55 3.02
N GLY A 238 -10.64 19.44 3.75
CA GLY A 238 -9.82 19.10 4.91
C GLY A 238 -8.49 18.43 4.51
N GLY A 239 -7.74 17.93 5.49
CA GLY A 239 -6.44 17.30 5.25
C GLY A 239 -6.51 16.08 4.31
N ALA A 240 -7.50 15.19 4.50
CA ALA A 240 -7.70 14.06 3.60
C ALA A 240 -8.09 14.50 2.18
N ALA A 241 -9.02 15.46 2.06
CA ALA A 241 -9.41 16.02 0.78
C ALA A 241 -8.21 16.62 0.03
N ARG A 242 -7.35 17.36 0.74
CA ARG A 242 -6.14 17.96 0.17
C ARG A 242 -5.15 16.89 -0.32
N ALA A 243 -4.90 15.86 0.47
CA ALA A 243 -4.02 14.75 0.08
C ALA A 243 -4.56 13.99 -1.15
N ILE A 244 -5.85 13.66 -1.15
CA ILE A 244 -6.51 12.99 -2.27
C ILE A 244 -6.48 13.87 -3.53
N ALA A 245 -6.85 15.16 -3.41
CA ALA A 245 -6.89 16.06 -4.55
C ALA A 245 -5.53 16.24 -5.22
N VAL A 246 -4.46 16.41 -4.44
CA VAL A 246 -3.09 16.55 -4.95
C VAL A 246 -2.65 15.27 -5.67
N GLU A 247 -2.81 14.11 -5.06
CA GLU A 247 -2.38 12.85 -5.68
C GLU A 247 -3.23 12.47 -6.89
N MET A 248 -4.54 12.75 -6.89
CA MET A 248 -5.40 12.57 -8.08
C MET A 248 -4.98 13.51 -9.21
N ALA A 249 -4.62 14.76 -8.90
CA ALA A 249 -4.12 15.71 -9.90
C ALA A 249 -2.76 15.26 -10.49
N LEU A 250 -1.84 14.79 -9.64
CA LEU A 250 -0.55 14.22 -10.08
C LEU A 250 -0.73 12.93 -10.89
N ALA A 251 -1.78 12.15 -10.61
CA ALA A 251 -2.14 10.96 -11.38
C ALA A 251 -2.84 11.26 -12.72
N GLY A 252 -3.02 12.54 -13.08
CA GLY A 252 -3.50 12.94 -14.40
C GLY A 252 -5.02 13.17 -14.50
N VAL A 253 -5.72 13.40 -13.40
CA VAL A 253 -7.11 13.88 -13.43
C VAL A 253 -7.19 15.19 -14.19
N LYS A 254 -8.22 15.34 -15.04
CA LYS A 254 -8.41 16.53 -15.87
C LYS A 254 -9.00 17.70 -15.09
N GLU A 255 -10.08 17.43 -14.34
CA GLU A 255 -10.84 18.48 -13.64
C GLU A 255 -11.27 18.02 -12.24
N ILE A 256 -11.11 18.90 -11.24
CA ILE A 256 -11.51 18.69 -9.86
C ILE A 256 -12.48 19.77 -9.41
N THR A 257 -13.74 19.41 -9.21
CA THR A 257 -14.74 20.29 -8.59
C THR A 257 -14.73 20.07 -7.09
N ILE A 258 -14.31 21.08 -6.32
CA ILE A 258 -14.19 21.01 -4.86
C ILE A 258 -15.45 21.61 -4.24
N LEU A 259 -16.17 20.82 -3.46
CA LEU A 259 -17.34 21.26 -2.71
C LEU A 259 -16.98 21.41 -1.24
N ASN A 260 -17.13 22.60 -0.69
CA ASN A 260 -16.88 22.83 0.73
C ASN A 260 -17.74 23.95 1.31
N ARG A 261 -18.15 23.80 2.58
CA ARG A 261 -18.95 24.81 3.29
C ARG A 261 -18.13 26.07 3.67
N ASN A 262 -16.86 25.89 3.93
CA ASN A 262 -15.93 26.99 4.21
C ASN A 262 -15.29 27.46 2.90
N ARG A 263 -15.60 28.71 2.52
CA ARG A 263 -15.13 29.32 1.26
C ARG A 263 -13.61 29.39 1.20
N ASP A 264 -12.97 29.85 2.26
CA ASP A 264 -11.53 30.09 2.27
C ASP A 264 -10.74 28.77 2.08
N LYS A 265 -11.13 27.71 2.79
CA LYS A 265 -10.52 26.39 2.63
C LYS A 265 -10.73 25.79 1.25
N GLY A 266 -11.96 25.91 0.71
CA GLY A 266 -12.28 25.39 -0.62
C GLY A 266 -11.54 26.13 -1.72
N GLN A 267 -11.51 27.45 -1.67
CA GLN A 267 -10.79 28.28 -2.63
C GLN A 267 -9.29 28.06 -2.56
N ALA A 268 -8.72 28.05 -1.35
CA ALA A 268 -7.28 27.79 -1.16
C ALA A 268 -6.84 26.44 -1.72
N LEU A 269 -7.69 25.41 -1.64
CA LEU A 269 -7.38 24.10 -2.23
C LEU A 269 -7.44 24.16 -3.77
N ALA A 270 -8.43 24.87 -4.35
CA ALA A 270 -8.50 25.04 -5.80
C ALA A 270 -7.28 25.83 -6.34
N ASP A 271 -6.91 26.91 -5.66
CA ASP A 271 -5.76 27.75 -6.04
C ASP A 271 -4.45 26.97 -5.95
N LEU A 272 -4.30 26.14 -4.91
CA LEU A 272 -3.17 25.25 -4.77
C LEU A 272 -3.03 24.30 -5.96
N LEU A 273 -4.10 23.60 -6.32
CA LEU A 273 -4.08 22.63 -7.42
C LEU A 273 -3.78 23.33 -8.75
N ASN A 274 -4.41 24.47 -9.03
CA ASN A 274 -4.20 25.22 -10.25
C ASN A 274 -2.77 25.78 -10.36
N SER A 275 -2.09 26.05 -9.23
CA SER A 275 -0.72 26.58 -9.22
C SER A 275 0.36 25.50 -9.20
N GLN A 276 0.07 24.30 -8.69
CA GLN A 276 1.08 23.26 -8.44
C GLN A 276 0.90 21.99 -9.30
N THR A 277 -0.20 21.91 -10.06
CA THR A 277 -0.50 20.73 -10.88
C THR A 277 -1.03 21.14 -12.26
N VAL A 278 -1.17 20.18 -13.16
CA VAL A 278 -1.76 20.40 -14.49
C VAL A 278 -3.28 20.27 -14.52
N ALA A 279 -3.88 19.77 -13.44
CA ALA A 279 -5.32 19.60 -13.32
C ALA A 279 -6.01 20.97 -13.17
N THR A 280 -7.19 21.13 -13.77
CA THR A 280 -8.03 22.31 -13.56
C THR A 280 -8.90 22.09 -12.32
N ALA A 281 -8.77 22.95 -11.32
CA ALA A 281 -9.57 22.88 -10.10
C ALA A 281 -10.50 24.09 -9.98
N ARG A 282 -11.75 23.85 -9.59
CA ARG A 282 -12.71 24.90 -9.27
C ARG A 282 -13.38 24.64 -7.93
N PHE A 283 -13.63 25.70 -7.20
CA PHE A 283 -14.36 25.67 -5.94
C PHE A 283 -15.84 25.99 -6.15
N VAL A 284 -16.71 25.25 -5.45
CA VAL A 284 -18.17 25.50 -5.37
C VAL A 284 -18.54 25.59 -3.89
N LEU A 285 -19.18 26.69 -3.50
CA LEU A 285 -19.70 26.84 -2.15
C LEU A 285 -20.86 25.84 -1.94
N TRP A 286 -20.71 25.01 -0.92
CA TRP A 286 -21.65 23.94 -0.62
C TRP A 286 -22.64 24.34 0.48
N ASP A 287 -23.59 25.15 0.15
CA ASP A 287 -24.63 25.72 1.04
C ASP A 287 -26.05 25.22 0.77
N HIS A 288 -26.22 24.49 -0.34
CA HIS A 288 -27.48 23.85 -0.75
C HIS A 288 -27.24 22.44 -1.26
N PRO A 289 -28.30 21.59 -1.47
CA PRO A 289 -28.14 20.25 -2.02
C PRO A 289 -27.45 20.30 -3.39
N TYR A 290 -26.26 19.69 -3.47
CA TYR A 290 -25.48 19.73 -4.70
C TYR A 290 -25.97 18.72 -5.72
N ARG A 291 -26.12 19.15 -6.97
CA ARG A 291 -26.47 18.32 -8.12
C ARG A 291 -25.22 18.04 -8.95
N PHE A 292 -24.89 16.76 -9.11
CA PHE A 292 -23.74 16.38 -9.94
C PHE A 292 -24.06 16.58 -11.42
N SER A 293 -23.10 17.16 -12.15
CA SER A 293 -23.16 17.24 -13.61
C SER A 293 -23.00 15.85 -14.22
N THR A 294 -23.63 15.63 -15.37
CA THR A 294 -23.61 14.32 -16.05
C THR A 294 -22.25 13.92 -16.60
N ASP A 295 -21.29 14.83 -16.64
CA ASP A 295 -19.92 14.61 -17.11
C ASP A 295 -18.92 14.31 -15.97
N ILE A 296 -19.38 14.19 -14.72
CA ILE A 296 -18.56 13.73 -13.59
C ILE A 296 -18.37 12.22 -13.68
N ASP A 297 -17.13 11.78 -13.65
CA ASP A 297 -16.77 10.36 -13.65
C ASP A 297 -16.68 9.77 -12.23
N ILE A 298 -16.16 10.57 -11.27
CA ILE A 298 -15.85 10.09 -9.92
C ILE A 298 -16.38 11.08 -8.88
N VAL A 299 -17.09 10.58 -7.87
CA VAL A 299 -17.53 11.34 -6.70
C VAL A 299 -16.77 10.83 -5.47
N ILE A 300 -16.11 11.74 -4.73
CA ILE A 300 -15.27 11.38 -3.59
C ILE A 300 -15.75 12.10 -2.33
N ASN A 301 -16.16 11.34 -1.30
CA ASN A 301 -16.40 11.91 0.02
C ASN A 301 -15.08 11.93 0.82
N ALA A 302 -14.58 13.12 1.07
CA ALA A 302 -13.43 13.36 1.94
C ALA A 302 -13.80 14.24 3.15
N THR A 303 -15.05 14.12 3.60
CA THR A 303 -15.55 14.72 4.85
C THR A 303 -15.68 13.68 5.96
N SER A 304 -16.02 14.12 7.17
CA SER A 304 -16.37 13.25 8.29
C SER A 304 -17.86 12.91 8.36
N VAL A 305 -18.68 13.30 7.38
CA VAL A 305 -20.12 13.03 7.40
C VAL A 305 -20.38 11.56 7.14
N GLY A 306 -21.00 10.90 8.12
CA GLY A 306 -21.24 9.45 8.09
C GLY A 306 -20.17 8.61 8.78
N LEU A 307 -19.15 9.25 9.40
CA LEU A 307 -18.15 8.57 10.24
C LEU A 307 -18.79 8.15 11.59
N TYR A 308 -18.43 6.97 12.07
CA TYR A 308 -18.80 6.52 13.42
C TYR A 308 -18.41 7.57 14.50
N PRO A 309 -19.27 7.84 15.49
CA PRO A 309 -20.56 7.19 15.78
C PRO A 309 -21.75 7.71 14.96
N ASN A 310 -21.60 8.77 14.17
CA ASN A 310 -22.69 9.46 13.45
C ASN A 310 -22.97 8.84 12.07
N VAL A 311 -23.13 7.52 12.01
CA VAL A 311 -23.19 6.73 10.77
C VAL A 311 -24.41 7.02 9.89
N ASP A 312 -25.48 7.59 10.46
CA ASP A 312 -26.71 7.92 9.74
C ASP A 312 -26.70 9.31 9.09
N GLN A 313 -25.66 10.11 9.34
CA GLN A 313 -25.53 11.40 8.73
C GLN A 313 -25.44 11.29 7.20
N ARG A 314 -26.11 12.22 6.51
CA ARG A 314 -26.14 12.29 5.06
C ARG A 314 -25.45 13.55 4.56
N LEU A 315 -24.80 13.41 3.43
CA LEU A 315 -24.24 14.54 2.70
C LEU A 315 -25.39 15.38 2.08
N ASN A 316 -25.19 16.68 2.00
CA ASN A 316 -26.15 17.60 1.40
C ASN A 316 -26.07 17.58 -0.14
N ILE A 317 -26.43 16.45 -0.74
CA ILE A 317 -26.38 16.20 -2.19
C ILE A 317 -27.74 15.74 -2.70
N ASP A 318 -28.01 16.00 -3.97
CA ASP A 318 -29.13 15.38 -4.68
C ASP A 318 -28.70 14.01 -5.22
N THR A 319 -29.08 12.96 -4.50
CA THR A 319 -28.71 11.58 -4.83
C THR A 319 -29.31 11.09 -6.17
N ASP A 320 -30.35 11.75 -6.69
CA ASP A 320 -30.93 11.42 -8.01
C ASP A 320 -29.99 11.75 -9.15
N THR A 321 -28.97 12.57 -8.90
CA THR A 321 -27.93 12.93 -9.88
C THR A 321 -26.72 12.02 -9.87
N LEU A 322 -26.68 11.01 -8.99
CA LEU A 322 -25.71 9.92 -9.06
C LEU A 322 -26.08 8.99 -10.21
N LEU A 323 -25.23 8.90 -11.22
CA LEU A 323 -25.52 8.18 -12.46
C LEU A 323 -24.76 6.85 -12.55
N PRO A 324 -25.29 5.86 -13.31
CA PRO A 324 -24.71 4.53 -13.40
C PRO A 324 -23.23 4.47 -13.83
N HIS A 325 -22.75 5.40 -14.64
CA HIS A 325 -21.35 5.43 -15.08
C HIS A 325 -20.37 5.96 -14.01
N MET A 326 -20.88 6.58 -12.95
CA MET A 326 -20.05 7.19 -11.92
C MET A 326 -19.44 6.13 -10.99
N VAL A 327 -18.20 6.35 -10.60
CA VAL A 327 -17.56 5.69 -9.47
C VAL A 327 -17.75 6.57 -8.23
N VAL A 328 -18.25 6.00 -7.15
CA VAL A 328 -18.45 6.72 -5.89
C VAL A 328 -17.51 6.17 -4.81
N ALA A 329 -16.66 7.03 -4.27
CA ALA A 329 -15.65 6.67 -3.30
C ALA A 329 -15.85 7.40 -1.96
N ASP A 330 -15.46 6.76 -0.88
CA ASP A 330 -15.46 7.35 0.44
C ASP A 330 -14.09 7.15 1.12
N CYS A 331 -13.61 8.12 1.89
CA CYS A 331 -12.41 7.97 2.68
C CYS A 331 -12.69 7.51 4.12
N ILE A 332 -13.95 7.33 4.50
CA ILE A 332 -14.39 6.88 5.82
C ILE A 332 -14.17 5.35 5.95
N PRO A 333 -13.36 4.88 6.90
CA PRO A 333 -13.11 3.45 7.09
C PRO A 333 -14.19 2.75 7.91
N ASN A 334 -14.94 3.46 8.76
CA ASN A 334 -16.00 2.93 9.61
C ASN A 334 -17.21 3.90 9.66
N PRO A 335 -18.40 3.49 9.21
CA PRO A 335 -18.78 2.16 8.72
C PRO A 335 -18.16 1.84 7.36
N VAL A 336 -18.11 0.54 7.01
CA VAL A 336 -17.58 0.09 5.69
C VAL A 336 -18.40 0.68 4.54
N TYR A 337 -19.73 0.74 4.71
CA TYR A 337 -20.66 1.37 3.75
C TYR A 337 -21.34 2.55 4.42
N THR A 338 -20.92 3.76 4.07
CA THR A 338 -21.60 5.00 4.48
C THR A 338 -22.94 5.16 3.76
N GLN A 339 -23.76 6.13 4.18
CA GLN A 339 -25.03 6.42 3.49
C GLN A 339 -24.80 6.81 2.02
N LEU A 340 -23.70 7.53 1.72
CA LEU A 340 -23.33 7.86 0.34
C LEU A 340 -23.12 6.61 -0.52
N LEU A 341 -22.34 5.65 -0.04
CA LEU A 341 -22.06 4.41 -0.80
C LEU A 341 -23.31 3.54 -0.96
N ARG A 342 -24.17 3.50 0.06
CA ARG A 342 -25.49 2.81 -0.04
C ARG A 342 -26.40 3.47 -1.06
N ASP A 343 -26.46 4.80 -1.09
CA ASP A 343 -27.26 5.54 -2.07
C ASP A 343 -26.70 5.34 -3.48
N ALA A 344 -25.38 5.35 -3.66
CA ALA A 344 -24.74 5.08 -4.94
C ALA A 344 -25.09 3.67 -5.49
N VAL A 345 -25.05 2.64 -4.64
CA VAL A 345 -25.47 1.28 -5.01
C VAL A 345 -26.95 1.25 -5.42
N ARG A 346 -27.84 1.92 -4.67
CA ARG A 346 -29.27 1.99 -5.02
C ARG A 346 -29.53 2.72 -6.35
N ARG A 347 -28.69 3.68 -6.68
CA ARG A 347 -28.76 4.44 -7.94
C ARG A 347 -28.11 3.70 -9.11
N GLY A 348 -27.52 2.53 -8.87
CA GLY A 348 -26.89 1.70 -9.90
C GLY A 348 -25.55 2.22 -10.39
N CYS A 349 -24.82 3.00 -9.56
CA CYS A 349 -23.44 3.39 -9.89
C CYS A 349 -22.58 2.16 -10.15
N CYS A 350 -21.72 2.23 -11.17
CA CYS A 350 -20.98 1.08 -11.66
C CYS A 350 -20.04 0.47 -10.61
N HIS A 351 -19.43 1.34 -9.79
CA HIS A 351 -18.53 0.92 -8.72
C HIS A 351 -18.62 1.82 -7.50
N VAL A 352 -18.41 1.24 -6.32
CA VAL A 352 -18.23 1.96 -5.06
C VAL A 352 -16.93 1.55 -4.40
N LEU A 353 -16.20 2.52 -3.83
CA LEU A 353 -14.93 2.30 -3.13
C LEU A 353 -15.07 2.66 -1.66
N PRO A 354 -15.10 1.68 -0.73
CA PRO A 354 -15.05 1.93 0.71
C PRO A 354 -13.69 2.44 1.19
N GLY A 355 -13.69 3.29 2.22
CA GLY A 355 -12.50 3.94 2.75
C GLY A 355 -11.47 3.01 3.40
N MET A 356 -11.87 1.79 3.78
CA MET A 356 -10.93 0.78 4.31
C MET A 356 -9.77 0.49 3.35
N LYS A 357 -10.02 0.48 2.02
CA LYS A 357 -8.95 0.25 1.04
C LYS A 357 -7.90 1.37 1.05
N MET A 358 -8.31 2.63 1.20
CA MET A 358 -7.38 3.75 1.36
C MET A 358 -6.50 3.55 2.60
N LEU A 359 -7.09 3.17 3.74
CA LEU A 359 -6.36 2.92 4.99
C LEU A 359 -5.36 1.76 4.86
N VAL A 360 -5.70 0.71 4.12
CA VAL A 360 -4.78 -0.39 3.85
C VAL A 360 -3.66 0.04 2.90
N TYR A 361 -3.98 0.65 1.76
CA TYR A 361 -2.96 1.00 0.78
C TYR A 361 -1.96 2.05 1.26
N GLN A 362 -2.37 3.02 2.11
CA GLN A 362 -1.42 3.94 2.72
C GLN A 362 -0.39 3.19 3.59
N ALA A 363 -0.82 2.12 4.27
CA ALA A 363 0.04 1.30 5.10
C ALA A 363 0.96 0.39 4.25
N VAL A 364 0.45 -0.20 3.17
CA VAL A 364 1.26 -0.94 2.18
C VAL A 364 2.39 -0.07 1.63
N ILE A 365 2.07 1.17 1.25
CA ILE A 365 3.07 2.12 0.73
C ILE A 365 4.09 2.50 1.82
N ALA A 366 3.65 2.70 3.07
CA ALA A 366 4.55 2.98 4.19
C ALA A 366 5.52 1.82 4.43
N ILE A 367 5.05 0.56 4.43
CA ILE A 367 5.91 -0.62 4.54
C ILE A 367 6.92 -0.66 3.40
N LYS A 368 6.50 -0.38 2.18
CA LYS A 368 7.39 -0.34 1.00
C LYS A 368 8.51 0.70 1.18
N TYR A 369 8.21 1.89 1.70
CA TYR A 369 9.21 2.91 1.99
C TYR A 369 10.21 2.48 3.06
N TRP A 370 9.76 1.81 4.12
CA TRP A 370 10.63 1.39 5.24
C TRP A 370 11.46 0.16 4.94
N SER A 371 10.99 -0.74 4.10
CA SER A 371 11.57 -2.07 3.93
C SER A 371 11.97 -2.44 2.51
N GLY A 372 11.45 -1.73 1.51
CA GLY A 372 11.57 -2.12 0.11
C GLY A 372 10.65 -3.28 -0.32
N VAL A 373 9.93 -3.91 0.63
CA VAL A 373 9.08 -5.10 0.38
C VAL A 373 7.68 -4.69 -0.05
N ASP A 374 7.17 -5.31 -1.10
CA ASP A 374 5.76 -5.22 -1.47
C ASP A 374 4.98 -6.26 -0.66
N VAL A 375 4.04 -5.79 0.15
CA VAL A 375 3.20 -6.65 1.01
C VAL A 375 1.81 -6.83 0.40
N ASP A 376 1.17 -7.97 0.73
CA ASP A 376 -0.17 -8.29 0.26
C ASP A 376 -1.23 -7.43 0.97
N PRO A 377 -1.97 -6.56 0.24
CA PRO A 377 -3.01 -5.73 0.82
C PRO A 377 -4.20 -6.52 1.37
N ASP A 378 -4.49 -7.70 0.83
CA ASP A 378 -5.67 -8.48 1.23
C ASP A 378 -5.52 -9.02 2.66
N ILE A 379 -4.31 -9.45 3.05
CA ILE A 379 -4.00 -9.84 4.43
C ILE A 379 -4.27 -8.69 5.41
N MET A 380 -3.86 -7.48 5.02
CA MET A 380 -4.09 -6.29 5.84
C MET A 380 -5.57 -5.90 5.89
N LEU A 381 -6.28 -6.02 4.77
CA LEU A 381 -7.70 -5.71 4.68
C LEU A 381 -8.56 -6.68 5.51
N GLU A 382 -8.26 -7.96 5.45
CA GLU A 382 -8.93 -8.96 6.30
C GLU A 382 -8.70 -8.67 7.78
N LYS A 383 -7.45 -8.39 8.16
CA LYS A 383 -7.14 -8.02 9.54
C LYS A 383 -7.83 -6.75 9.99
N LEU A 384 -7.95 -5.75 9.13
CA LEU A 384 -8.68 -4.52 9.42
C LEU A 384 -10.17 -4.79 9.69
N LYS A 385 -10.81 -5.65 8.88
CA LYS A 385 -12.21 -6.05 9.07
C LYS A 385 -12.45 -6.76 10.40
N GLU A 386 -11.47 -7.52 10.90
CA GLU A 386 -11.57 -8.19 12.20
C GLU A 386 -11.54 -7.21 13.38
N VAL A 387 -10.70 -6.16 13.29
CA VAL A 387 -10.46 -5.24 14.41
C VAL A 387 -11.38 -4.02 14.41
N VAL A 388 -11.86 -3.61 13.26
CA VAL A 388 -12.89 -2.56 13.14
C VAL A 388 -14.26 -3.21 13.31
N LYS A 389 -14.82 -3.07 14.51
CA LYS A 389 -16.16 -3.60 14.79
C LYS A 389 -17.17 -3.01 13.82
N PRO A 390 -18.07 -3.84 13.25
CA PRO A 390 -19.20 -3.30 12.50
C PRO A 390 -20.03 -2.39 13.41
N ALA A 391 -20.37 -1.21 12.88
CA ALA A 391 -21.23 -0.24 13.54
C ALA A 391 -22.68 -0.73 13.56
#